data_8b44ecf715452778a2918c9f8ec82df4
#
_entry.id   8b44ecf715452778a2918c9f8ec82df4
#
_cell.length_a   1.000
_cell.length_b   1.000
_cell.length_c   1.000
_cell.angle_alpha   90.00
_cell.angle_beta   90.00
_cell.angle_gamma   90.00
#
_symmetry.space_group_name_H-M   'P 1'
#
loop_
_entity.id
_entity.type
_entity.pdbx_description
1 polymer ?
#
loop_
_entity_poly.entity_id
_entity_poly.type
_entity_poly.pdbx_seq_one_letter_code
_entity_poly.pdbx_strand_id
1 'polypeptide(L)'
;MEGISHRTLLVNGVNIHVAEKGEGPVVLLLHGFPELWFSWRHQIVSLAARGYRAVAPDLRGFGDSDAPPSSSVYTAFHVVGDLVALIQSLGPDQVFVVGHDWGAYMAWWLCILRPDMVKALVNLSVAYAPRNPGRRPVDACKTIFGDDHYICRFQEHGAIEAEIAQIGTTLFMKKFLTYRKPAALIIPKDKGLEVSLETPVTLPSWLSEEDINYFASKFEKSGFTGGLNYYRCLNLNWELTAPWTEVQVDVPVKFIIGDLDLTYHTPGIQDYIHKGGFKSAVPFLEDVVVMEGVGHFINQERPHEVSDLIYDFIHKF
;
A
#
# COMPACT_ATOMS: atom_id res chain seq x y z
N MET A 1 -1.95 13.02 -18.21
CA MET A 1 -0.87 12.04 -17.86
C MET A 1 0.05 11.81 -19.06
N GLU A 2 0.38 12.90 -19.68
CA GLU A 2 1.19 12.91 -20.90
C GLU A 2 2.62 12.42 -20.61
N GLY A 3 3.07 11.48 -21.42
CA GLY A 3 4.44 10.96 -21.37
C GLY A 3 4.72 9.91 -20.28
N ILE A 4 3.71 9.30 -19.63
CA ILE A 4 3.88 8.06 -18.87
C ILE A 4 3.82 6.90 -19.85
N SER A 5 4.84 6.06 -19.89
CA SER A 5 4.88 4.86 -20.71
C SER A 5 4.40 3.64 -19.93
N HIS A 6 3.85 2.67 -20.64
CA HIS A 6 3.29 1.45 -20.08
C HIS A 6 3.89 0.22 -20.75
N ARG A 7 4.22 -0.78 -19.96
CA ARG A 7 4.68 -2.07 -20.45
C ARG A 7 4.29 -3.19 -19.49
N THR A 8 4.30 -4.40 -20.00
CA THR A 8 4.11 -5.61 -19.18
C THR A 8 5.42 -6.40 -19.15
N LEU A 9 5.81 -6.85 -17.96
CA LEU A 9 7.01 -7.64 -17.72
C LEU A 9 6.62 -8.98 -17.11
N LEU A 10 7.14 -10.06 -17.64
CA LEU A 10 7.04 -11.37 -17.00
C LEU A 10 8.12 -11.47 -15.91
N VAL A 11 7.70 -11.43 -14.66
CA VAL A 11 8.57 -11.50 -13.49
C VAL A 11 8.05 -12.58 -12.52
N ASN A 12 8.93 -13.43 -12.02
CA ASN A 12 8.57 -14.46 -11.05
C ASN A 12 7.34 -15.31 -11.44
N GLY A 13 7.13 -15.54 -12.75
CA GLY A 13 6.02 -16.33 -13.29
C GLY A 13 4.67 -15.61 -13.39
N VAL A 14 4.62 -14.30 -13.15
CA VAL A 14 3.42 -13.45 -13.33
C VAL A 14 3.71 -12.29 -14.26
N ASN A 15 2.72 -11.88 -15.05
CA ASN A 15 2.78 -10.67 -15.87
C ASN A 15 2.46 -9.46 -14.97
N ILE A 16 3.40 -8.56 -14.83
CA ILE A 16 3.26 -7.32 -14.06
C ILE A 16 3.20 -6.14 -15.03
N HIS A 17 2.11 -5.41 -14.99
CA HIS A 17 1.97 -4.12 -15.66
C HIS A 17 2.79 -3.07 -14.91
N VAL A 18 3.48 -2.21 -15.67
CA VAL A 18 4.32 -1.14 -15.14
C VAL A 18 4.03 0.16 -15.87
N ALA A 19 3.78 1.20 -15.11
CA ALA A 19 3.75 2.59 -15.58
C ALA A 19 5.06 3.28 -15.18
N GLU A 20 5.74 3.91 -16.12
CA GLU A 20 7.03 4.55 -15.84
C GLU A 20 7.25 5.83 -16.63
N LYS A 21 8.08 6.72 -16.06
CA LYS A 21 8.51 7.98 -16.70
C LYS A 21 9.87 8.42 -16.16
N GLY A 22 10.63 9.09 -17.02
CA GLY A 22 11.92 9.70 -16.70
C GLY A 22 13.08 8.75 -16.91
N GLU A 23 14.27 9.29 -16.62
CA GLU A 23 15.55 8.60 -16.71
C GLU A 23 16.35 8.88 -15.42
N GLY A 24 17.41 8.11 -15.16
CA GLY A 24 18.24 8.26 -13.97
C GLY A 24 17.98 7.20 -12.91
N PRO A 25 18.29 7.47 -11.62
CA PRO A 25 18.10 6.51 -10.55
C PRO A 25 16.64 6.09 -10.42
N VAL A 26 16.42 4.79 -10.22
CA VAL A 26 15.05 4.23 -10.16
C VAL A 26 14.40 4.49 -8.81
N VAL A 27 13.17 5.01 -8.85
CA VAL A 27 12.25 5.09 -7.71
C VAL A 27 11.07 4.16 -7.96
N LEU A 28 10.97 3.09 -7.19
CA LEU A 28 9.91 2.10 -7.26
C LEU A 28 8.75 2.51 -6.34
N LEU A 29 7.54 2.71 -6.91
CA LEU A 29 6.36 3.24 -6.24
C LEU A 29 5.32 2.13 -6.07
N LEU A 30 5.06 1.68 -4.84
CA LEU A 30 4.21 0.54 -4.52
C LEU A 30 2.89 1.01 -3.92
N HIS A 31 1.78 0.73 -4.61
CA HIS A 31 0.43 1.10 -4.21
C HIS A 31 -0.19 0.10 -3.22
N GLY A 32 -1.32 0.46 -2.62
CA GLY A 32 -2.10 -0.37 -1.72
C GLY A 32 -3.46 -0.83 -2.26
N PHE A 33 -4.43 -0.99 -1.35
CA PHE A 33 -5.79 -1.41 -1.66
C PHE A 33 -6.81 -0.30 -1.32
N PRO A 34 -7.80 -0.04 -2.16
CA PRO A 34 -8.00 -0.50 -3.54
C PRO A 34 -7.38 0.49 -4.55
N GLU A 35 -6.08 0.41 -4.70
CA GLU A 35 -5.32 1.33 -5.53
C GLU A 35 -4.70 0.60 -6.75
N LEU A 36 -4.00 1.37 -7.58
CA LEU A 36 -3.28 0.95 -8.78
C LEU A 36 -2.02 1.83 -8.92
N TRP A 37 -1.16 1.54 -9.93
CA TRP A 37 -0.09 2.46 -10.34
C TRP A 37 -0.56 3.91 -10.44
N PHE A 38 -1.83 4.11 -10.80
CA PHE A 38 -2.47 5.40 -11.03
C PHE A 38 -2.53 6.30 -9.79
N SER A 39 -2.53 5.72 -8.60
CA SER A 39 -2.43 6.48 -7.34
C SER A 39 -1.13 7.28 -7.26
N TRP A 40 -0.09 6.85 -7.97
CA TRP A 40 1.21 7.50 -8.04
C TRP A 40 1.38 8.46 -9.22
N ARG A 41 0.33 8.72 -10.02
CA ARG A 41 0.39 9.52 -11.25
C ARG A 41 1.07 10.88 -11.08
N HIS A 42 0.89 11.52 -9.93
CA HIS A 42 1.50 12.82 -9.63
C HIS A 42 2.98 12.67 -9.25
N GLN A 43 3.32 11.68 -8.43
CA GLN A 43 4.69 11.40 -8.01
C GLN A 43 5.55 10.96 -9.20
N ILE A 44 5.01 10.15 -10.11
CA ILE A 44 5.69 9.74 -11.35
C ILE A 44 6.14 10.97 -12.15
N VAL A 45 5.24 11.92 -12.37
CA VAL A 45 5.55 13.14 -13.14
C VAL A 45 6.54 14.03 -12.39
N SER A 46 6.34 14.22 -11.09
CA SER A 46 7.18 15.07 -10.26
C SER A 46 8.62 14.55 -10.15
N LEU A 47 8.78 13.25 -9.89
CA LEU A 47 10.11 12.62 -9.76
C LEU A 47 10.85 12.57 -11.09
N ALA A 48 10.14 12.28 -12.19
CA ALA A 48 10.72 12.30 -13.53
C ALA A 48 11.24 13.68 -13.90
N ALA A 49 10.52 14.75 -13.57
CA ALA A 49 10.98 16.12 -13.80
C ALA A 49 12.21 16.51 -12.96
N ARG A 50 12.52 15.76 -11.92
CA ARG A 50 13.66 15.95 -11.02
C ARG A 50 14.83 14.99 -11.29
N GLY A 51 14.82 14.29 -12.43
CA GLY A 51 15.93 13.45 -12.89
C GLY A 51 15.91 12.01 -12.35
N TYR A 52 14.75 11.49 -11.92
CA TYR A 52 14.58 10.11 -11.52
C TYR A 52 13.77 9.33 -12.55
N ARG A 53 14.00 8.03 -12.65
CA ARG A 53 13.11 7.10 -13.34
C ARG A 53 12.10 6.56 -12.34
N ALA A 54 10.89 7.13 -12.36
CA ALA A 54 9.79 6.69 -11.51
C ALA A 54 9.09 5.50 -12.15
N VAL A 55 8.95 4.40 -11.41
CA VAL A 55 8.41 3.11 -11.87
C VAL A 55 7.33 2.66 -10.90
N ALA A 56 6.09 2.57 -11.36
CA ALA A 56 4.94 2.16 -10.56
C ALA A 56 4.30 0.90 -11.18
N PRO A 57 4.50 -0.29 -10.60
CA PRO A 57 3.79 -1.48 -11.02
C PRO A 57 2.33 -1.46 -10.54
N ASP A 58 1.43 -2.11 -11.28
CA ASP A 58 0.27 -2.73 -10.65
C ASP A 58 0.76 -4.02 -9.98
N LEU A 59 0.62 -4.12 -8.66
CA LEU A 59 1.05 -5.31 -7.93
C LEU A 59 0.23 -6.53 -8.36
N ARG A 60 0.75 -7.77 -8.15
CA ARG A 60 -0.03 -8.98 -8.48
C ARG A 60 -1.45 -8.89 -7.90
N GLY A 61 -2.45 -9.25 -8.68
CA GLY A 61 -3.86 -9.19 -8.27
C GLY A 61 -4.55 -7.85 -8.47
N PHE A 62 -3.86 -6.87 -9.07
CA PHE A 62 -4.40 -5.54 -9.30
C PHE A 62 -4.27 -5.11 -10.77
N GLY A 63 -5.20 -4.29 -11.21
CA GLY A 63 -5.15 -3.56 -12.47
C GLY A 63 -4.96 -4.44 -13.69
N ASP A 64 -3.91 -4.18 -14.45
CA ASP A 64 -3.56 -4.91 -15.67
C ASP A 64 -2.49 -6.00 -15.42
N SER A 65 -2.12 -6.25 -14.15
CA SER A 65 -1.26 -7.37 -13.75
C SER A 65 -2.05 -8.67 -13.58
N ASP A 66 -1.34 -9.81 -13.64
CA ASP A 66 -1.96 -11.11 -13.39
C ASP A 66 -2.53 -11.22 -11.97
N ALA A 67 -3.68 -11.87 -11.86
CA ALA A 67 -4.37 -12.14 -10.60
C ALA A 67 -4.51 -13.66 -10.36
N PRO A 68 -3.48 -14.34 -9.81
CA PRO A 68 -3.55 -15.75 -9.49
C PRO A 68 -4.73 -16.05 -8.55
N PRO A 69 -5.49 -17.15 -8.76
CA PRO A 69 -6.75 -17.38 -8.04
C PRO A 69 -6.56 -17.78 -6.57
N SER A 70 -5.44 -18.41 -6.22
CA SER A 70 -5.19 -18.86 -4.84
C SER A 70 -4.71 -17.72 -3.97
N SER A 71 -5.36 -17.52 -2.81
CA SER A 71 -4.91 -16.53 -1.82
C SER A 71 -3.49 -16.84 -1.29
N SER A 72 -3.10 -18.11 -1.22
CA SER A 72 -1.80 -18.51 -0.66
C SER A 72 -0.57 -18.00 -1.44
N VAL A 73 -0.76 -17.51 -2.66
CA VAL A 73 0.33 -16.94 -3.48
C VAL A 73 0.40 -15.41 -3.43
N TYR A 74 -0.26 -14.81 -2.43
CA TYR A 74 -0.18 -13.36 -2.15
C TYR A 74 0.61 -13.05 -0.88
N THR A 75 1.43 -13.99 -0.42
CA THR A 75 2.28 -13.77 0.74
C THR A 75 3.36 -12.72 0.48
N ALA A 76 3.91 -12.15 1.54
CA ALA A 76 5.04 -11.23 1.45
C ALA A 76 6.20 -11.80 0.62
N PHE A 77 6.47 -13.11 0.72
CA PHE A 77 7.53 -13.77 -0.05
C PHE A 77 7.25 -13.79 -1.55
N HIS A 78 5.99 -14.04 -1.95
CA HIS A 78 5.62 -14.02 -3.36
C HIS A 78 5.71 -12.61 -3.95
N VAL A 79 5.15 -11.63 -3.25
CA VAL A 79 5.16 -10.23 -3.74
C VAL A 79 6.58 -9.67 -3.73
N VAL A 80 7.38 -9.92 -2.69
CA VAL A 80 8.81 -9.54 -2.69
C VAL A 80 9.58 -10.25 -3.79
N GLY A 81 9.26 -11.52 -4.08
CA GLY A 81 9.84 -12.24 -5.23
C GLY A 81 9.56 -11.53 -6.56
N ASP A 82 8.33 -11.02 -6.76
CA ASP A 82 7.98 -10.22 -7.94
C ASP A 82 8.79 -8.91 -7.99
N LEU A 83 8.88 -8.21 -6.84
CA LEU A 83 9.63 -6.96 -6.76
C LEU A 83 11.12 -7.14 -7.03
N VAL A 84 11.72 -8.21 -6.51
CA VAL A 84 13.12 -8.57 -6.79
C VAL A 84 13.33 -8.81 -8.28
N ALA A 85 12.50 -9.63 -8.90
CA ALA A 85 12.60 -9.91 -10.34
C ALA A 85 12.31 -8.66 -11.19
N LEU A 86 11.38 -7.80 -10.74
CA LEU A 86 11.13 -6.51 -11.38
C LEU A 86 12.37 -5.61 -11.31
N ILE A 87 12.97 -5.40 -10.12
CA ILE A 87 14.17 -4.57 -9.96
C ILE A 87 15.30 -5.08 -10.85
N GLN A 88 15.54 -6.39 -10.87
CA GLN A 88 16.54 -7.00 -11.74
C GLN A 88 16.27 -6.72 -13.23
N SER A 89 15.01 -6.75 -13.66
CA SER A 89 14.62 -6.44 -15.04
C SER A 89 14.77 -4.96 -15.42
N LEU A 90 14.77 -4.08 -14.43
CA LEU A 90 15.00 -2.63 -14.61
C LEU A 90 16.48 -2.28 -14.77
N GLY A 91 17.38 -3.15 -14.31
CA GLY A 91 18.84 -3.08 -14.52
C GLY A 91 19.69 -2.56 -13.36
N PRO A 92 19.24 -1.68 -12.46
CA PRO A 92 20.09 -1.21 -11.37
C PRO A 92 20.24 -2.25 -10.25
N ASP A 93 21.38 -2.22 -9.54
CA ASP A 93 21.61 -3.07 -8.36
C ASP A 93 20.74 -2.63 -7.18
N GLN A 94 20.54 -1.33 -7.02
CA GLN A 94 19.74 -0.73 -5.95
C GLN A 94 18.74 0.29 -6.49
N VAL A 95 17.58 0.35 -5.84
CA VAL A 95 16.52 1.32 -6.13
C VAL A 95 16.11 2.07 -4.87
N PHE A 96 15.53 3.25 -5.03
CA PHE A 96 14.71 3.88 -4.01
C PHE A 96 13.34 3.22 -4.01
N VAL A 97 12.75 3.03 -2.84
CA VAL A 97 11.42 2.43 -2.71
C VAL A 97 10.50 3.42 -2.00
N VAL A 98 9.29 3.57 -2.53
CA VAL A 98 8.22 4.32 -1.89
C VAL A 98 6.99 3.42 -1.82
N GLY A 99 6.45 3.22 -0.62
CA GLY A 99 5.27 2.36 -0.44
C GLY A 99 4.12 3.08 0.24
N HIS A 100 2.89 2.69 -0.10
CA HIS A 100 1.67 3.13 0.56
C HIS A 100 0.78 1.93 0.88
N ASP A 101 0.15 1.90 2.05
CA ASP A 101 -0.78 0.85 2.49
C ASP A 101 -0.17 -0.57 2.35
N TRP A 102 -0.75 -1.47 1.55
CA TRP A 102 -0.16 -2.78 1.26
C TRP A 102 1.20 -2.66 0.55
N GLY A 103 1.38 -1.66 -0.29
CA GLY A 103 2.69 -1.36 -0.88
C GLY A 103 3.73 -1.02 0.18
N ALA A 104 3.35 -0.30 1.24
CA ALA A 104 4.22 -0.02 2.38
C ALA A 104 4.54 -1.30 3.16
N TYR A 105 3.55 -2.17 3.40
CA TYR A 105 3.79 -3.46 4.04
C TYR A 105 4.78 -4.32 3.24
N MET A 106 4.64 -4.38 1.91
CA MET A 106 5.56 -5.13 1.05
C MET A 106 6.95 -4.48 0.95
N ALA A 107 7.01 -3.15 0.99
CA ALA A 107 8.28 -2.42 1.03
C ALA A 107 9.09 -2.71 2.30
N TRP A 108 8.45 -2.83 3.47
CA TRP A 108 9.10 -3.28 4.69
C TRP A 108 9.74 -4.66 4.52
N TRP A 109 8.99 -5.63 3.95
CA TRP A 109 9.49 -6.97 3.72
C TRP A 109 10.58 -7.02 2.65
N LEU A 110 10.52 -6.16 1.63
CA LEU A 110 11.61 -6.03 0.66
C LEU A 110 12.89 -5.56 1.35
N CYS A 111 12.81 -4.55 2.22
CA CYS A 111 13.97 -4.06 2.97
C CYS A 111 14.55 -5.10 3.94
N ILE A 112 13.71 -5.97 4.53
CA ILE A 112 14.14 -7.04 5.43
C ILE A 112 14.80 -8.19 4.66
N LEU A 113 14.19 -8.62 3.56
CA LEU A 113 14.63 -9.80 2.82
C LEU A 113 15.76 -9.50 1.83
N ARG A 114 15.80 -8.26 1.30
CA ARG A 114 16.76 -7.81 0.29
C ARG A 114 17.22 -6.37 0.54
N PRO A 115 17.82 -6.09 1.71
CA PRO A 115 18.37 -4.76 2.02
C PRO A 115 19.44 -4.33 1.00
N ASP A 116 20.12 -5.28 0.38
CA ASP A 116 21.09 -5.09 -0.67
C ASP A 116 20.53 -4.39 -1.93
N MET A 117 19.22 -4.49 -2.16
CA MET A 117 18.54 -3.91 -3.33
C MET A 117 17.85 -2.56 -3.05
N VAL A 118 17.81 -2.12 -1.79
CA VAL A 118 17.11 -0.88 -1.39
C VAL A 118 18.10 0.15 -0.91
N LYS A 119 18.18 1.27 -1.62
CA LYS A 119 19.06 2.38 -1.28
C LYS A 119 18.52 3.24 -0.13
N ALA A 120 17.23 3.54 -0.18
CA ALA A 120 16.46 4.18 0.89
C ALA A 120 14.96 3.92 0.68
N LEU A 121 14.18 4.00 1.77
CA LEU A 121 12.74 3.76 1.80
C LEU A 121 11.98 4.99 2.28
N VAL A 122 10.94 5.38 1.53
CA VAL A 122 9.89 6.29 2.04
C VAL A 122 8.60 5.50 2.16
N ASN A 123 8.09 5.30 3.37
CA ASN A 123 6.84 4.58 3.57
C ASN A 123 5.74 5.49 4.11
N LEU A 124 4.54 5.30 3.54
CA LEU A 124 3.36 6.09 3.83
C LEU A 124 2.30 5.23 4.53
N SER A 125 1.64 5.80 5.52
CA SER A 125 0.48 5.28 6.25
C SER A 125 0.75 4.08 7.16
N VAL A 126 1.46 3.05 6.71
CA VAL A 126 1.65 1.79 7.45
C VAL A 126 3.04 1.70 8.05
N ALA A 127 3.14 1.89 9.37
CA ALA A 127 4.40 1.73 10.10
C ALA A 127 4.85 0.26 10.16
N TYR A 128 6.15 0.03 10.16
CA TYR A 128 6.69 -1.30 10.42
C TYR A 128 6.34 -1.76 11.82
N ALA A 129 5.77 -2.95 11.93
CA ALA A 129 5.53 -3.60 13.21
C ALA A 129 6.25 -4.96 13.21
N PRO A 130 7.23 -5.17 14.11
CA PRO A 130 7.90 -6.46 14.24
C PRO A 130 6.90 -7.58 14.51
N ARG A 131 7.21 -8.78 14.00
CA ARG A 131 6.38 -9.95 14.25
C ARG A 131 6.30 -10.24 15.74
N ASN A 132 5.09 -10.32 16.27
CA ASN A 132 4.84 -10.77 17.63
C ASN A 132 4.54 -12.29 17.62
N PRO A 133 5.37 -13.16 18.23
CA PRO A 133 5.20 -14.60 18.18
C PRO A 133 3.95 -15.09 18.93
N GLY A 134 3.46 -14.32 19.90
CA GLY A 134 2.26 -14.66 20.67
C GLY A 134 0.94 -14.18 20.07
N ARG A 135 0.95 -13.52 18.87
CA ARG A 135 -0.21 -12.79 18.41
C ARG A 135 -0.38 -12.86 16.90
N ARG A 136 -1.24 -13.77 16.43
CA ARG A 136 -1.61 -13.84 15.01
C ARG A 136 -2.40 -12.59 14.60
N PRO A 137 -2.10 -11.94 13.46
CA PRO A 137 -2.68 -10.65 13.10
C PRO A 137 -4.21 -10.60 13.04
N VAL A 138 -4.84 -11.56 12.35
CA VAL A 138 -6.30 -11.59 12.21
C VAL A 138 -6.98 -11.87 13.56
N ASP A 139 -6.41 -12.79 14.37
CA ASP A 139 -6.94 -13.12 15.70
C ASP A 139 -6.81 -11.92 16.65
N ALA A 140 -5.73 -11.15 16.49
CA ALA A 140 -5.53 -9.90 17.23
C ALA A 140 -6.59 -8.85 16.87
N CYS A 141 -6.83 -8.64 15.57
CA CYS A 141 -7.88 -7.72 15.11
C CYS A 141 -9.26 -8.13 15.64
N LYS A 142 -9.58 -9.42 15.57
CA LYS A 142 -10.83 -9.97 16.14
C LYS A 142 -10.95 -9.72 17.64
N THR A 143 -9.87 -9.90 18.40
CA THR A 143 -9.86 -9.70 19.84
C THR A 143 -10.03 -8.22 20.23
N ILE A 144 -9.43 -7.30 19.46
CA ILE A 144 -9.46 -5.86 19.78
C ILE A 144 -10.74 -5.19 19.30
N PHE A 145 -11.20 -5.53 18.08
CA PHE A 145 -12.26 -4.80 17.39
C PHE A 145 -13.52 -5.64 17.11
N GLY A 146 -13.47 -6.95 17.32
CA GLY A 146 -14.56 -7.87 16.99
C GLY A 146 -14.53 -8.39 15.55
N ASP A 147 -15.51 -9.25 15.23
CA ASP A 147 -15.65 -9.91 13.92
C ASP A 147 -16.00 -8.93 12.78
N ASP A 148 -16.58 -7.80 13.11
CA ASP A 148 -17.01 -6.77 12.15
C ASP A 148 -15.88 -5.82 11.70
N HIS A 149 -14.68 -5.95 12.27
CA HIS A 149 -13.52 -5.20 11.78
C HIS A 149 -13.21 -5.57 10.32
N TYR A 150 -12.89 -4.57 9.49
CA TYR A 150 -12.69 -4.79 8.04
C TYR A 150 -11.68 -5.90 7.72
N ILE A 151 -10.57 -6.02 8.46
CA ILE A 151 -9.60 -7.11 8.28
C ILE A 151 -10.24 -8.48 8.52
N CYS A 152 -11.11 -8.61 9.54
CA CYS A 152 -11.84 -9.86 9.82
C CYS A 152 -12.89 -10.14 8.74
N ARG A 153 -13.61 -9.12 8.30
CA ARG A 153 -14.61 -9.22 7.23
C ARG A 153 -14.00 -9.63 5.88
N PHE A 154 -12.80 -9.19 5.58
CA PHE A 154 -12.09 -9.48 4.32
C PHE A 154 -11.52 -10.92 4.26
N GLN A 155 -11.57 -11.68 5.35
CA GLN A 155 -11.11 -13.07 5.37
C GLN A 155 -12.04 -14.03 4.61
N GLU A 156 -13.36 -13.78 4.65
CA GLU A 156 -14.35 -14.64 4.02
C GLU A 156 -14.35 -14.46 2.50
N HIS A 157 -14.03 -15.54 1.77
CA HIS A 157 -13.97 -15.50 0.30
C HIS A 157 -15.34 -15.21 -0.31
N GLY A 158 -15.40 -14.25 -1.20
CA GLY A 158 -16.61 -13.89 -1.95
C GLY A 158 -17.59 -12.97 -1.20
N ALA A 159 -17.48 -12.84 0.13
CA ALA A 159 -18.45 -12.07 0.91
C ALA A 159 -18.37 -10.56 0.60
N ILE A 160 -17.22 -9.97 0.75
CA ILE A 160 -17.01 -8.54 0.45
C ILE A 160 -17.07 -8.26 -1.05
N GLU A 161 -16.61 -9.19 -1.88
CA GLU A 161 -16.77 -9.08 -3.34
C GLU A 161 -18.25 -8.98 -3.73
N ALA A 162 -19.14 -9.76 -3.10
CA ALA A 162 -20.56 -9.70 -3.35
C ALA A 162 -21.19 -8.38 -2.87
N GLU A 163 -20.78 -7.86 -1.72
CA GLU A 163 -21.23 -6.56 -1.21
C GLU A 163 -20.77 -5.41 -2.14
N ILE A 164 -19.53 -5.44 -2.62
CA ILE A 164 -19.04 -4.47 -3.60
C ILE A 164 -19.83 -4.54 -4.91
N ALA A 165 -20.14 -5.76 -5.39
CA ALA A 165 -20.94 -5.94 -6.60
C ALA A 165 -22.36 -5.37 -6.45
N GLN A 166 -22.98 -5.46 -5.25
CA GLN A 166 -24.28 -4.86 -4.96
C GLN A 166 -24.25 -3.32 -4.96
N ILE A 167 -23.22 -2.73 -4.38
CA ILE A 167 -23.01 -1.28 -4.35
C ILE A 167 -22.68 -0.74 -5.74
N GLY A 168 -21.97 -1.53 -6.55
CA GLY A 168 -21.36 -1.15 -7.80
C GLY A 168 -19.97 -0.54 -7.63
N THR A 169 -19.06 -0.92 -8.52
CA THR A 169 -17.63 -0.58 -8.44
C THR A 169 -17.38 0.92 -8.33
N THR A 170 -18.03 1.72 -9.16
CA THR A 170 -17.86 3.18 -9.16
C THR A 170 -18.23 3.82 -7.82
N LEU A 171 -19.38 3.43 -7.24
CA LEU A 171 -19.82 3.99 -5.96
C LEU A 171 -18.95 3.49 -4.81
N PHE A 172 -18.53 2.23 -4.83
CA PHE A 172 -17.57 1.70 -3.88
C PHE A 172 -16.25 2.49 -3.91
N MET A 173 -15.68 2.72 -5.09
CA MET A 173 -14.44 3.49 -5.23
C MET A 173 -14.58 4.94 -4.71
N LYS A 174 -15.69 5.60 -5.03
CA LYS A 174 -15.98 6.95 -4.48
C LYS A 174 -15.98 6.95 -2.96
N LYS A 175 -16.73 6.04 -2.36
CA LYS A 175 -16.89 5.96 -0.90
C LYS A 175 -15.58 5.58 -0.21
N PHE A 176 -14.85 4.62 -0.77
CA PHE A 176 -13.64 4.09 -0.14
C PHE A 176 -12.47 5.08 -0.22
N LEU A 177 -12.21 5.64 -1.41
CA LEU A 177 -11.11 6.61 -1.60
C LEU A 177 -11.35 7.93 -0.84
N THR A 178 -12.60 8.26 -0.53
CA THR A 178 -12.95 9.46 0.25
C THR A 178 -13.17 9.19 1.74
N TYR A 179 -12.96 7.95 2.21
CA TYR A 179 -13.11 7.61 3.62
C TYR A 179 -12.01 8.29 4.47
N ARG A 180 -12.44 9.06 5.50
CA ARG A 180 -11.55 9.90 6.31
C ARG A 180 -11.85 9.84 7.81
N LYS A 181 -12.59 8.82 8.27
CA LYS A 181 -12.86 8.71 9.71
C LYS A 181 -11.58 8.27 10.42
N PRO A 182 -11.10 9.02 11.42
CA PRO A 182 -9.89 8.68 12.19
C PRO A 182 -10.21 7.60 13.24
N ALA A 183 -10.66 6.45 12.78
CA ALA A 183 -11.07 5.30 13.60
C ALA A 183 -10.99 4.01 12.79
N ALA A 184 -10.98 2.88 13.48
CA ALA A 184 -11.04 1.57 12.85
C ALA A 184 -12.30 1.45 11.96
N LEU A 185 -12.14 0.91 10.77
CA LEU A 185 -13.26 0.64 9.86
C LEU A 185 -14.00 -0.62 10.33
N ILE A 186 -15.23 -0.42 10.79
CA ILE A 186 -16.13 -1.49 11.24
C ILE A 186 -17.22 -1.68 10.18
N ILE A 187 -17.43 -2.92 9.75
CA ILE A 187 -18.38 -3.31 8.71
C ILE A 187 -19.34 -4.37 9.29
N PRO A 188 -20.38 -3.97 10.04
CA PRO A 188 -21.34 -4.92 10.60
C PRO A 188 -22.02 -5.75 9.51
N LYS A 189 -22.12 -7.08 9.73
CA LYS A 189 -22.69 -8.01 8.75
C LYS A 189 -24.14 -7.69 8.39
N ASP A 190 -24.90 -7.18 9.35
CA ASP A 190 -26.31 -6.81 9.18
C ASP A 190 -26.52 -5.49 8.42
N LYS A 191 -25.49 -4.61 8.38
CA LYS A 191 -25.54 -3.29 7.70
C LYS A 191 -24.78 -3.27 6.38
N GLY A 192 -23.76 -4.12 6.25
CA GLY A 192 -22.94 -4.23 5.07
C GLY A 192 -21.98 -3.05 4.85
N LEU A 193 -21.23 -3.14 3.76
CA LEU A 193 -20.17 -2.23 3.41
C LEU A 193 -20.67 -0.82 3.03
N GLU A 194 -21.82 -0.73 2.33
CA GLU A 194 -22.36 0.55 1.87
C GLU A 194 -22.66 1.52 3.02
N VAL A 195 -23.28 1.02 4.09
CA VAL A 195 -23.62 1.82 5.28
C VAL A 195 -22.36 2.15 6.08
N SER A 196 -21.41 1.22 6.14
CA SER A 196 -20.15 1.41 6.89
C SER A 196 -19.24 2.47 6.27
N LEU A 197 -19.30 2.64 4.95
CA LEU A 197 -18.59 3.69 4.20
C LEU A 197 -19.48 4.96 4.06
N GLU A 198 -20.01 5.45 5.18
CA GLU A 198 -20.75 6.72 5.21
C GLU A 198 -19.84 7.90 4.87
N THR A 199 -19.75 8.22 3.59
CA THR A 199 -19.03 9.39 3.10
C THR A 199 -19.95 10.24 2.23
N PRO A 200 -19.78 11.56 2.23
CA PRO A 200 -20.47 12.41 1.26
C PRO A 200 -20.13 11.94 -0.16
N VAL A 201 -21.11 11.92 -1.05
CA VAL A 201 -20.90 11.56 -2.47
C VAL A 201 -20.13 12.67 -3.21
N THR A 202 -19.93 13.82 -2.57
CA THR A 202 -19.15 14.93 -3.15
C THR A 202 -17.66 14.60 -3.10
N LEU A 203 -17.06 14.53 -4.28
CA LEU A 203 -15.62 14.28 -4.39
C LEU A 203 -14.82 15.48 -3.88
N PRO A 204 -13.72 15.26 -3.16
CA PRO A 204 -12.77 16.30 -2.80
C PRO A 204 -12.03 16.81 -4.04
N SER A 205 -11.43 18.00 -3.96
CA SER A 205 -10.75 18.65 -5.10
C SER A 205 -9.58 17.87 -5.69
N TRP A 206 -9.03 16.91 -4.94
CA TRP A 206 -7.90 16.08 -5.38
C TRP A 206 -8.33 14.81 -6.14
N LEU A 207 -9.64 14.51 -6.23
CA LEU A 207 -10.17 13.30 -6.85
C LEU A 207 -11.32 13.66 -7.80
N SER A 208 -11.13 13.49 -9.10
CA SER A 208 -12.14 13.77 -10.12
C SER A 208 -13.01 12.56 -10.44
N GLU A 209 -14.15 12.80 -11.13
CA GLU A 209 -14.99 11.73 -11.67
C GLU A 209 -14.21 10.87 -12.70
N GLU A 210 -13.30 11.47 -13.45
CA GLU A 210 -12.45 10.77 -14.42
C GLU A 210 -11.46 9.83 -13.70
N ASP A 211 -10.88 10.27 -12.57
CA ASP A 211 -10.04 9.41 -11.73
C ASP A 211 -10.81 8.20 -11.20
N ILE A 212 -12.02 8.44 -10.67
CA ILE A 212 -12.90 7.37 -10.19
C ILE A 212 -13.25 6.38 -11.30
N ASN A 213 -13.61 6.88 -12.48
CA ASN A 213 -13.95 6.05 -13.62
C ASN A 213 -12.74 5.23 -14.11
N TYR A 214 -11.53 5.79 -14.02
CA TYR A 214 -10.31 5.04 -14.33
C TYR A 214 -10.14 3.87 -13.36
N PHE A 215 -10.16 4.11 -12.05
CA PHE A 215 -10.09 3.05 -11.04
C PHE A 215 -11.19 2.01 -11.25
N ALA A 216 -12.45 2.44 -11.37
CA ALA A 216 -13.58 1.54 -11.54
C ALA A 216 -13.43 0.65 -12.77
N SER A 217 -13.03 1.19 -13.92
CA SER A 217 -12.83 0.43 -15.16
C SER A 217 -11.79 -0.69 -15.01
N LYS A 218 -10.75 -0.47 -14.21
CA LYS A 218 -9.72 -1.46 -13.96
C LYS A 218 -10.21 -2.55 -13.00
N PHE A 219 -10.89 -2.17 -11.92
CA PHE A 219 -11.45 -3.13 -10.97
C PHE A 219 -12.67 -3.90 -11.52
N GLU A 220 -13.44 -3.34 -12.42
CA GLU A 220 -14.48 -4.08 -13.15
C GLU A 220 -13.90 -5.23 -13.97
N LYS A 221 -12.70 -5.06 -14.50
CA LYS A 221 -11.99 -6.07 -15.27
C LYS A 221 -11.27 -7.10 -14.39
N SER A 222 -10.49 -6.63 -13.39
CA SER A 222 -9.66 -7.49 -12.55
C SER A 222 -10.41 -8.10 -11.35
N GLY A 223 -11.53 -7.49 -10.94
CA GLY A 223 -12.19 -7.77 -9.66
C GLY A 223 -11.39 -7.27 -8.45
N PHE A 224 -11.92 -7.53 -7.26
CA PHE A 224 -11.30 -7.13 -6.00
C PHE A 224 -10.61 -8.30 -5.28
N THR A 225 -10.85 -9.54 -5.71
CA THR A 225 -10.35 -10.76 -5.04
C THR A 225 -8.83 -10.77 -4.90
N GLY A 226 -8.09 -10.35 -5.94
CA GLY A 226 -6.63 -10.24 -5.90
C GLY A 226 -6.15 -9.34 -4.78
N GLY A 227 -6.70 -8.13 -4.68
CA GLY A 227 -6.38 -7.18 -3.60
C GLY A 227 -6.80 -7.68 -2.21
N LEU A 228 -7.97 -8.30 -2.09
CA LEU A 228 -8.46 -8.90 -0.84
C LEU A 228 -7.60 -10.07 -0.38
N ASN A 229 -6.94 -10.79 -1.28
CA ASN A 229 -6.05 -11.89 -0.93
C ASN A 229 -4.82 -11.46 -0.13
N TYR A 230 -4.40 -10.21 -0.20
CA TYR A 230 -3.35 -9.68 0.68
C TYR A 230 -3.76 -9.75 2.16
N TYR A 231 -5.01 -9.40 2.46
CA TYR A 231 -5.58 -9.53 3.82
C TYR A 231 -5.73 -10.99 4.23
N ARG A 232 -6.13 -11.88 3.31
CA ARG A 232 -6.29 -13.32 3.56
C ARG A 232 -4.96 -14.03 3.82
N CYS A 233 -3.85 -13.44 3.40
CA CYS A 233 -2.50 -13.94 3.68
C CYS A 233 -1.91 -13.47 5.02
N LEU A 234 -2.56 -12.61 5.80
CA LEU A 234 -1.98 -12.05 7.02
C LEU A 234 -1.51 -13.12 8.02
N ASN A 235 -2.35 -14.11 8.32
CA ASN A 235 -1.97 -15.17 9.25
C ASN A 235 -0.92 -16.12 8.65
N LEU A 236 -0.97 -16.37 7.33
CA LEU A 236 0.06 -17.17 6.64
C LEU A 236 1.40 -16.42 6.60
N ASN A 237 1.40 -15.11 6.37
CA ASN A 237 2.60 -14.29 6.49
C ASN A 237 3.20 -14.39 7.88
N TRP A 238 2.38 -14.30 8.93
CA TRP A 238 2.85 -14.44 10.30
C TRP A 238 3.50 -15.79 10.57
N GLU A 239 2.96 -16.89 10.02
CA GLU A 239 3.55 -18.23 10.12
C GLU A 239 4.90 -18.31 9.39
N LEU A 240 4.93 -17.91 8.12
CA LEU A 240 6.11 -18.01 7.26
C LEU A 240 7.25 -17.10 7.70
N THR A 241 6.96 -15.97 8.33
CA THR A 241 7.95 -14.99 8.79
C THR A 241 8.50 -15.28 10.20
N ALA A 242 8.22 -16.44 10.77
CA ALA A 242 8.73 -16.83 12.09
C ALA A 242 10.25 -16.68 12.26
N PRO A 243 11.11 -17.02 11.27
CA PRO A 243 12.56 -16.82 11.36
C PRO A 243 13.00 -15.36 11.50
N TRP A 244 12.14 -14.40 11.12
CA TRP A 244 12.39 -12.95 11.19
C TRP A 244 11.66 -12.28 12.36
N THR A 245 11.37 -13.02 13.43
CA THR A 245 10.84 -12.43 14.67
C THR A 245 11.87 -11.44 15.23
N GLU A 246 11.41 -10.23 15.60
CA GLU A 246 12.22 -9.13 16.13
C GLU A 246 13.28 -8.57 15.17
N VAL A 247 13.23 -8.91 13.87
CA VAL A 247 14.15 -8.34 12.89
C VAL A 247 13.95 -6.83 12.78
N GLN A 248 15.05 -6.10 12.65
CA GLN A 248 15.08 -4.66 12.39
C GLN A 248 15.16 -4.38 10.89
N VAL A 249 14.77 -3.18 10.50
CA VAL A 249 14.90 -2.69 9.12
C VAL A 249 16.19 -1.87 9.01
N ASP A 250 17.17 -2.38 8.27
CA ASP A 250 18.54 -1.85 8.19
C ASP A 250 18.79 -1.02 6.92
N VAL A 251 17.83 -0.17 6.54
CA VAL A 251 17.98 0.81 5.46
C VAL A 251 17.58 2.20 5.94
N PRO A 252 18.06 3.29 5.32
CA PRO A 252 17.57 4.64 5.62
C PRO A 252 16.06 4.75 5.35
N VAL A 253 15.30 5.29 6.30
CA VAL A 253 13.84 5.38 6.23
C VAL A 253 13.33 6.78 6.56
N LYS A 254 12.38 7.26 5.74
CA LYS A 254 11.43 8.32 6.08
C LYS A 254 10.03 7.73 6.18
N PHE A 255 9.28 8.11 7.20
CA PHE A 255 7.89 7.68 7.37
C PHE A 255 6.95 8.88 7.35
N ILE A 256 5.84 8.78 6.59
CA ILE A 256 4.86 9.85 6.41
C ILE A 256 3.46 9.28 6.67
N ILE A 257 2.65 9.97 7.49
CA ILE A 257 1.30 9.55 7.81
C ILE A 257 0.37 10.74 7.97
N GLY A 258 -0.90 10.60 7.60
CA GLY A 258 -1.93 11.59 7.88
C GLY A 258 -2.49 11.45 9.29
N ASP A 259 -2.82 12.55 9.94
CA ASP A 259 -3.42 12.54 11.28
C ASP A 259 -4.86 12.02 11.30
N LEU A 260 -5.54 11.99 10.14
CA LEU A 260 -6.88 11.39 9.97
C LEU A 260 -6.84 9.97 9.38
N ASP A 261 -5.64 9.41 9.18
CA ASP A 261 -5.51 8.05 8.67
C ASP A 261 -5.99 7.02 9.71
N LEU A 262 -6.85 6.08 9.29
CA LEU A 262 -7.36 5.02 10.16
C LEU A 262 -6.24 4.16 10.77
N THR A 263 -5.10 3.99 10.07
CA THR A 263 -3.96 3.25 10.58
C THR A 263 -3.26 3.97 11.74
N TYR A 264 -3.24 5.31 11.72
CA TYR A 264 -2.71 6.13 12.81
C TYR A 264 -3.56 6.09 14.07
N HIS A 265 -4.83 5.68 13.93
CA HIS A 265 -5.79 5.52 15.05
C HIS A 265 -5.93 4.06 15.54
N THR A 266 -5.09 3.16 15.04
CA THR A 266 -4.97 1.82 15.63
C THR A 266 -4.46 1.93 17.08
N PRO A 267 -5.09 1.25 18.06
CA PRO A 267 -4.69 1.35 19.45
C PRO A 267 -3.20 1.10 19.67
N GLY A 268 -2.53 2.07 20.30
CA GLY A 268 -1.10 2.03 20.65
C GLY A 268 -0.14 2.43 19.52
N ILE A 269 -0.61 2.67 18.29
CA ILE A 269 0.29 2.98 17.16
C ILE A 269 0.97 4.33 17.31
N GLN A 270 0.26 5.36 17.80
CA GLN A 270 0.86 6.69 18.02
C GLN A 270 1.96 6.62 19.07
N ASP A 271 1.72 5.93 20.18
CA ASP A 271 2.72 5.71 21.21
C ASP A 271 3.93 4.94 20.65
N TYR A 272 3.68 3.90 19.86
CA TYR A 272 4.74 3.14 19.20
C TYR A 272 5.59 4.01 18.28
N ILE A 273 4.95 4.84 17.44
CA ILE A 273 5.65 5.73 16.52
C ILE A 273 6.46 6.79 17.25
N HIS A 274 5.88 7.46 18.28
CA HIS A 274 6.46 8.65 18.87
C HIS A 274 7.27 8.41 20.16
N LYS A 275 7.09 7.26 20.83
CA LYS A 275 7.78 6.97 22.10
C LYS A 275 8.96 5.99 21.96
N GLY A 276 9.52 5.88 20.75
CA GLY A 276 10.77 5.17 20.49
C GLY A 276 10.62 3.71 20.04
N GLY A 277 9.44 3.09 20.10
CA GLY A 277 9.24 1.72 19.64
C GLY A 277 9.54 1.55 18.16
N PHE A 278 9.05 2.48 17.33
CA PHE A 278 9.30 2.47 15.90
C PHE A 278 10.79 2.70 15.58
N LYS A 279 11.44 3.65 16.24
CA LYS A 279 12.88 3.91 16.08
C LYS A 279 13.72 2.70 16.49
N SER A 280 13.30 1.95 17.51
CA SER A 280 13.98 0.70 17.91
C SER A 280 13.87 -0.39 16.85
N ALA A 281 12.72 -0.51 16.19
CA ALA A 281 12.50 -1.49 15.12
C ALA A 281 13.09 -1.07 13.76
N VAL A 282 13.29 0.23 13.56
CA VAL A 282 13.86 0.85 12.34
C VAL A 282 15.01 1.78 12.77
N PRO A 283 16.21 1.25 13.04
CA PRO A 283 17.34 2.04 13.58
C PRO A 283 17.76 3.22 12.71
N PHE A 284 17.59 3.11 11.38
CA PHE A 284 17.89 4.16 10.42
C PHE A 284 16.67 5.01 10.03
N LEU A 285 15.63 5.03 10.87
CA LEU A 285 14.52 5.98 10.71
C LEU A 285 15.05 7.40 10.93
N GLU A 286 15.07 8.22 9.87
CA GLU A 286 15.57 9.60 9.95
C GLU A 286 14.46 10.57 10.37
N ASP A 287 13.24 10.37 9.87
CA ASP A 287 12.16 11.32 10.05
C ASP A 287 10.78 10.65 10.09
N VAL A 288 9.88 11.23 10.87
CA VAL A 288 8.45 10.90 10.93
C VAL A 288 7.66 12.17 10.69
N VAL A 289 6.95 12.23 9.57
CA VAL A 289 6.11 13.37 9.22
C VAL A 289 4.64 12.99 9.45
N VAL A 290 3.96 13.73 10.32
CA VAL A 290 2.51 13.64 10.51
C VAL A 290 1.88 14.82 9.78
N MET A 291 1.09 14.56 8.72
CA MET A 291 0.45 15.59 7.92
C MET A 291 -0.94 15.92 8.48
N GLU A 292 -1.11 17.17 8.89
CA GLU A 292 -2.35 17.64 9.54
C GLU A 292 -3.52 17.74 8.54
N GLY A 293 -4.69 17.26 8.96
CA GLY A 293 -5.92 17.26 8.18
C GLY A 293 -5.88 16.34 6.96
N VAL A 294 -5.03 15.30 6.96
CA VAL A 294 -4.82 14.39 5.83
C VAL A 294 -5.27 12.98 6.18
N GLY A 295 -6.02 12.35 5.26
CA GLY A 295 -6.52 10.98 5.40
C GLY A 295 -5.53 9.93 4.91
N HIS A 296 -6.08 8.73 4.64
CA HIS A 296 -5.29 7.56 4.29
C HIS A 296 -4.61 7.69 2.91
N PHE A 297 -5.30 8.19 1.89
CA PHE A 297 -4.77 8.28 0.51
C PHE A 297 -3.88 9.51 0.31
N ILE A 298 -2.92 9.65 1.18
CA ILE A 298 -2.05 10.81 1.39
C ILE A 298 -1.30 11.26 0.12
N ASN A 299 -0.82 10.32 -0.70
CA ASN A 299 -0.11 10.58 -1.97
C ASN A 299 -1.01 11.20 -3.04
N GLN A 300 -2.32 10.95 -2.97
CA GLN A 300 -3.32 11.54 -3.85
C GLN A 300 -3.90 12.83 -3.27
N GLU A 301 -4.07 12.88 -1.94
CA GLU A 301 -4.67 14.00 -1.24
C GLU A 301 -3.75 15.23 -1.16
N ARG A 302 -2.43 15.00 -0.99
CA ARG A 302 -1.38 16.02 -0.92
C ARG A 302 -0.24 15.73 -1.91
N PRO A 303 -0.53 15.65 -3.22
CA PRO A 303 0.42 15.11 -4.18
C PRO A 303 1.73 15.89 -4.27
N HIS A 304 1.69 17.22 -4.19
CA HIS A 304 2.87 18.06 -4.27
C HIS A 304 3.74 17.92 -3.03
N GLU A 305 3.13 18.05 -1.84
CA GLU A 305 3.84 17.96 -0.56
C GLU A 305 4.48 16.58 -0.38
N VAL A 306 3.77 15.51 -0.70
CA VAL A 306 4.32 14.14 -0.66
C VAL A 306 5.45 13.97 -1.66
N SER A 307 5.33 14.52 -2.87
CA SER A 307 6.41 14.48 -3.87
C SER A 307 7.67 15.20 -3.40
N ASP A 308 7.51 16.34 -2.72
CA ASP A 308 8.62 17.10 -2.16
C ASP A 308 9.29 16.35 -1.01
N LEU A 309 8.50 15.79 -0.08
CA LEU A 309 8.99 14.98 1.04
C LEU A 309 9.76 13.73 0.58
N ILE A 310 9.29 13.08 -0.50
CA ILE A 310 10.00 11.94 -1.12
C ILE A 310 11.33 12.43 -1.70
N TYR A 311 11.30 13.45 -2.54
CA TYR A 311 12.49 13.96 -3.22
C TYR A 311 13.56 14.43 -2.23
N ASP A 312 13.18 15.25 -1.24
CA ASP A 312 14.10 15.80 -0.25
C ASP A 312 14.79 14.71 0.59
N PHE A 313 14.15 13.56 0.72
CA PHE A 313 14.77 12.44 1.40
C PHE A 313 15.69 11.63 0.49
N ILE A 314 15.22 11.18 -0.67
CA ILE A 314 16.02 10.32 -1.56
C ILE A 314 17.22 11.05 -2.18
N HIS A 315 17.14 12.39 -2.31
CA HIS A 315 18.22 13.21 -2.85
C HIS A 315 19.51 13.22 -1.98
N LYS A 316 19.41 12.76 -0.73
CA LYS A 316 20.56 12.66 0.19
C LYS A 316 21.51 11.51 -0.16
N PHE A 317 21.05 10.57 -0.94
CA PHE A 317 21.72 9.30 -1.26
C PHE A 317 22.00 9.23 -2.77
#